data_bf91f15f8e405aafc9d0a09d53f3df10
#
_entry.id   bf91f15f8e405aafc9d0a09d53f3df10
#
_cell.length_a   1.000
_cell.length_b   1.000
_cell.length_c   1.000
_cell.angle_alpha   90.00
_cell.angle_beta   90.00
_cell.angle_gamma   90.00
#
_symmetry.space_group_name_H-M   'P 1'
#
loop_
_entity.id
_entity.type
_entity.pdbx_description
1 polymer ?
#
loop_
_entity_poly.entity_id
_entity_poly.type
_entity_poly.pdbx_seq_one_letter_code
_entity_poly.pdbx_strand_id
1 'polypeptide(L)'
;MRKIISFITALLCAVFALKTATISSSGMTGLSVSGNDLKLDGRTVSLSGVNIPQFSWSAYGDGSVVPGMSDADRALSQVLDVWECPIVRLAVDPDIYVNGGIGKGSGQTVYRSAEEYQALIDRFITSLTDVGTVVVLDCHAYAGVYQSVTDFWKIAAKKYDENELVIYGLLNEPISDWVTWYEGGKVALPDGTVEESIGIPALIDMVRELSDNVVAVGGIDWAFDLSGIASEAFEKQAESRAAALGMSKEQYTAEYSPSVGQRRGRGIMLDTHIYSNKPKDWSSAVSAAAKEYPVLVGEYNPYFRSGILNELTAEEKAFLQKIFHWVSVNGFSSTSWSLGAEPFLTDYAGNFTAIGTAVIEFIKTGKWSCKQEENLLYQHFGSAHGISAPESDGKIRYNNMFTDQAYLNGKKLGSGVYDFIIDGDTSSHCDIYQWYGNYMGAEFELDDIYPCHELRMTSGLDGYPDKYRIYASDTLENLYSDESVIENFETEHDGTVAYEIDRPVKYVAFLASGYVRIKEISLSGVHYGDVDGNEILSVADAVALRKHLLGIGEVKILSRLDINRDGSMDLLDMIAIKKKLIE
;
A
#
# COMPACT_ATOMS: atom_id res chain seq x y z
N MET A 1 -25.49 -33.05 -18.10
CA MET A 1 -24.08 -32.67 -17.99
C MET A 1 -23.51 -31.99 -19.23
N ARG A 2 -23.61 -32.50 -20.46
CA ARG A 2 -23.05 -31.81 -21.66
C ARG A 2 -23.66 -30.42 -22.00
N LYS A 3 -24.92 -30.13 -21.64
CA LYS A 3 -25.56 -28.82 -21.91
C LYS A 3 -25.21 -27.74 -20.87
N ILE A 4 -24.78 -28.12 -19.67
CA ILE A 4 -24.38 -27.19 -18.62
C ILE A 4 -22.93 -26.73 -18.86
N ILE A 5 -22.07 -27.61 -19.32
CA ILE A 5 -20.68 -27.29 -19.69
C ILE A 5 -20.62 -26.32 -20.88
N SER A 6 -21.54 -26.47 -21.86
CA SER A 6 -21.62 -25.55 -23.00
C SER A 6 -22.09 -24.13 -22.61
N PHE A 7 -22.87 -23.98 -21.54
CA PHE A 7 -23.35 -22.67 -21.08
C PHE A 7 -22.29 -21.92 -20.28
N ILE A 8 -21.48 -22.65 -19.50
CA ILE A 8 -20.36 -22.05 -18.73
C ILE A 8 -19.23 -21.60 -19.66
N THR A 9 -18.95 -22.41 -20.72
CA THR A 9 -17.94 -22.01 -21.73
C THR A 9 -18.41 -20.79 -22.55
N ALA A 10 -19.70 -20.67 -22.84
CA ALA A 10 -20.26 -19.53 -23.55
C ALA A 10 -20.27 -18.26 -22.67
N LEU A 11 -20.43 -18.38 -21.33
CA LEU A 11 -20.39 -17.25 -20.40
C LEU A 11 -18.95 -16.76 -20.17
N LEU A 12 -17.98 -17.67 -20.08
CA LEU A 12 -16.56 -17.33 -20.03
C LEU A 12 -16.06 -16.67 -21.33
N CYS A 13 -16.51 -17.13 -22.50
CA CYS A 13 -16.21 -16.46 -23.77
C CYS A 13 -16.90 -15.11 -23.93
N ALA A 14 -18.06 -14.88 -23.30
CA ALA A 14 -18.73 -13.58 -23.32
C ALA A 14 -18.04 -12.53 -22.44
N VAL A 15 -17.40 -12.92 -21.35
CA VAL A 15 -16.58 -12.01 -20.51
C VAL A 15 -15.27 -11.64 -21.21
N PHE A 16 -14.70 -12.54 -22.04
CA PHE A 16 -13.55 -12.24 -22.90
C PHE A 16 -13.93 -11.45 -24.18
N ALA A 17 -15.14 -11.61 -24.70
CA ALA A 17 -15.59 -10.92 -25.92
C ALA A 17 -16.04 -9.46 -25.69
N LEU A 18 -16.17 -9.01 -24.44
CA LEU A 18 -16.42 -7.59 -24.13
C LEU A 18 -15.14 -6.73 -24.18
N LYS A 19 -13.98 -7.32 -24.48
CA LYS A 19 -12.70 -6.59 -24.69
C LYS A 19 -12.48 -6.04 -26.11
N THR A 20 -13.41 -6.27 -27.04
CA THR A 20 -13.26 -5.74 -28.42
C THR A 20 -14.47 -4.94 -28.89
N ALA A 21 -14.79 -3.87 -28.15
CA ALA A 21 -15.52 -2.76 -28.74
C ALA A 21 -14.49 -1.70 -29.09
N THR A 22 -14.03 -1.69 -30.31
CA THR A 22 -13.25 -0.60 -30.89
C THR A 22 -14.07 0.68 -30.87
N ILE A 23 -13.84 1.51 -29.86
CA ILE A 23 -14.17 2.94 -29.94
C ILE A 23 -12.90 3.61 -30.43
N SER A 24 -12.90 4.01 -31.71
CA SER A 24 -11.88 4.89 -32.27
C SER A 24 -12.03 6.26 -31.64
N SER A 25 -11.39 6.50 -30.52
CA SER A 25 -10.92 7.81 -30.13
C SER A 25 -9.43 7.84 -30.49
N SER A 26 -8.97 8.96 -31.03
CA SER A 26 -7.55 9.24 -31.28
C SER A 26 -6.79 9.37 -29.96
N GLY A 27 -6.76 8.31 -29.18
CA GLY A 27 -6.06 8.16 -27.91
C GLY A 27 -4.81 7.31 -28.10
N MET A 28 -3.78 7.63 -27.36
CA MET A 28 -2.53 6.85 -27.30
C MET A 28 -2.86 5.41 -26.89
N THR A 29 -2.43 4.42 -27.68
CA THR A 29 -2.46 3.01 -27.27
C THR A 29 -1.35 2.74 -26.27
N GLY A 30 -1.48 1.68 -25.46
CA GLY A 30 -0.50 1.31 -24.44
C GLY A 30 -0.53 2.21 -23.20
N LEU A 31 0.58 2.20 -22.47
CA LEU A 31 0.72 2.98 -21.22
C LEU A 31 1.02 4.45 -21.49
N SER A 32 0.46 5.33 -20.67
CA SER A 32 0.75 6.76 -20.63
C SER A 32 0.40 7.35 -19.28
N VAL A 33 0.93 8.54 -18.98
CA VAL A 33 0.62 9.31 -17.77
C VAL A 33 -0.19 10.54 -18.12
N SER A 34 -1.20 10.86 -17.33
CA SER A 34 -2.02 12.06 -17.46
C SER A 34 -2.32 12.64 -16.07
N GLY A 35 -1.62 13.71 -15.70
CA GLY A 35 -1.64 14.22 -14.33
C GLY A 35 -1.09 13.16 -13.37
N ASN A 36 -1.85 12.83 -12.35
CA ASN A 36 -1.53 11.79 -11.38
C ASN A 36 -2.15 10.41 -11.71
N ASP A 37 -2.62 10.22 -12.93
CA ASP A 37 -3.19 8.95 -13.39
C ASP A 37 -2.22 8.18 -14.29
N LEU A 38 -2.03 6.88 -14.02
CA LEU A 38 -1.54 5.93 -15.01
C LEU A 38 -2.69 5.51 -15.92
N LYS A 39 -2.48 5.58 -17.23
CA LYS A 39 -3.47 5.17 -18.23
C LYS A 39 -2.97 3.97 -19.02
N LEU A 40 -3.85 3.01 -19.26
CA LEU A 40 -3.67 1.92 -20.22
C LEU A 40 -4.78 2.02 -21.26
N ASP A 41 -4.42 2.20 -22.53
CA ASP A 41 -5.35 2.45 -23.64
C ASP A 41 -6.33 3.58 -23.34
N GLY A 42 -5.83 4.66 -22.71
CA GLY A 42 -6.59 5.86 -22.35
C GLY A 42 -7.47 5.71 -21.09
N ARG A 43 -7.52 4.56 -20.42
CA ARG A 43 -8.28 4.33 -19.19
C ARG A 43 -7.38 4.41 -17.98
N THR A 44 -7.81 5.08 -16.92
CA THR A 44 -7.11 5.07 -15.63
C THR A 44 -7.04 3.65 -15.09
N VAL A 45 -5.85 3.23 -14.67
CA VAL A 45 -5.59 1.90 -14.10
C VAL A 45 -4.78 2.00 -12.81
N SER A 46 -5.08 1.09 -11.89
CA SER A 46 -4.27 0.78 -10.72
C SER A 46 -3.96 -0.72 -10.80
N LEU A 47 -2.69 -1.08 -10.88
CA LEU A 47 -2.25 -2.44 -11.16
C LEU A 47 -1.52 -3.00 -9.95
N SER A 48 -1.89 -4.21 -9.50
CA SER A 48 -1.21 -4.87 -8.39
C SER A 48 -0.56 -6.18 -8.86
N GLY A 49 0.66 -6.45 -8.40
CA GLY A 49 1.40 -7.62 -8.83
C GLY A 49 2.59 -7.95 -7.92
N VAL A 50 3.62 -8.54 -8.49
CA VAL A 50 4.76 -9.08 -7.75
C VAL A 50 6.10 -8.69 -8.35
N ASN A 51 7.14 -8.75 -7.52
CA ASN A 51 8.54 -8.65 -7.95
C ASN A 51 9.12 -10.02 -8.28
N ILE A 52 9.94 -10.08 -9.33
CA ILE A 52 10.80 -11.22 -9.66
C ILE A 52 12.24 -10.77 -9.47
N PRO A 53 12.90 -11.13 -8.34
CA PRO A 53 14.22 -10.65 -8.00
C PRO A 53 15.38 -11.50 -8.58
N GLN A 54 15.08 -12.62 -9.26
CA GLN A 54 16.06 -13.59 -9.71
C GLN A 54 17.11 -13.03 -10.64
N PHE A 55 16.82 -11.92 -11.30
CA PHE A 55 17.73 -11.27 -12.25
C PHE A 55 18.76 -10.36 -11.60
N SER A 56 18.49 -9.84 -10.38
CA SER A 56 19.41 -8.93 -9.71
C SER A 56 20.43 -9.67 -8.83
N TRP A 57 20.02 -10.80 -8.22
CA TRP A 57 20.83 -11.45 -7.18
C TRP A 57 21.67 -12.59 -7.70
N SER A 58 21.36 -13.08 -8.85
CA SER A 58 21.92 -14.33 -9.22
C SER A 58 22.17 -14.59 -10.68
N ALA A 59 22.04 -13.66 -11.55
CA ALA A 59 22.17 -13.88 -13.00
C ALA A 59 21.38 -15.09 -13.52
N TYR A 60 20.37 -15.45 -12.80
CA TYR A 60 19.72 -16.70 -13.03
C TYR A 60 18.55 -16.63 -13.77
N GLY A 61 18.27 -17.09 -14.13
CA GLY A 61 17.26 -17.89 -14.53
C GLY A 61 17.50 -19.45 -14.43
N ASP A 62 18.55 -19.86 -13.81
CA ASP A 62 18.79 -21.26 -13.61
C ASP A 62 18.28 -21.76 -12.26
N GLY A 63 17.89 -20.82 -11.43
CA GLY A 63 17.16 -21.11 -10.26
C GLY A 63 17.81 -21.77 -9.13
N SER A 64 19.05 -21.63 -9.03
CA SER A 64 19.77 -22.24 -7.95
C SER A 64 19.73 -21.46 -6.63
N VAL A 65 19.04 -20.29 -6.59
CA VAL A 65 18.99 -19.47 -5.36
C VAL A 65 17.90 -19.90 -4.43
N VAL A 66 16.74 -20.22 -4.99
CA VAL A 66 15.59 -20.67 -4.23
C VAL A 66 15.18 -22.03 -4.73
N PRO A 67 15.47 -23.12 -4.02
CA PRO A 67 14.97 -24.43 -4.40
C PRO A 67 13.45 -24.39 -4.59
N GLY A 68 12.97 -24.75 -5.76
CA GLY A 68 11.55 -24.71 -6.10
C GLY A 68 11.11 -23.52 -6.95
N MET A 69 11.82 -22.38 -6.87
CA MET A 69 11.66 -21.24 -7.80
C MET A 69 12.87 -21.13 -8.72
N SER A 70 13.53 -22.20 -8.88
CA SER A 70 14.93 -22.29 -9.26
C SER A 70 15.17 -22.21 -10.75
N ASP A 71 14.16 -22.22 -11.50
CA ASP A 71 14.18 -22.24 -12.96
C ASP A 71 13.39 -21.03 -13.47
N ALA A 72 13.96 -20.27 -14.37
CA ALA A 72 13.30 -19.11 -14.95
C ALA A 72 11.97 -19.50 -15.61
N ASP A 73 11.92 -20.65 -16.24
CA ASP A 73 10.67 -21.12 -16.87
C ASP A 73 9.59 -21.41 -15.82
N ARG A 74 9.98 -21.92 -14.65
CA ARG A 74 9.05 -22.13 -13.56
C ARG A 74 8.57 -20.80 -12.96
N ALA A 75 9.46 -19.84 -12.76
CA ALA A 75 9.09 -18.51 -12.27
C ALA A 75 8.13 -17.81 -13.24
N LEU A 76 8.40 -17.90 -14.54
CA LEU A 76 7.53 -17.36 -15.57
C LEU A 76 6.17 -18.05 -15.60
N SER A 77 6.12 -19.39 -15.55
CA SER A 77 4.88 -20.16 -15.48
C SER A 77 4.07 -19.83 -14.21
N GLN A 78 4.74 -19.69 -13.06
CA GLN A 78 4.07 -19.25 -11.83
C GLN A 78 3.35 -17.93 -12.02
N VAL A 79 4.01 -16.92 -12.59
CA VAL A 79 3.40 -15.61 -12.80
C VAL A 79 2.26 -15.66 -13.79
N LEU A 80 2.41 -16.40 -14.90
CA LEU A 80 1.41 -16.47 -15.95
C LEU A 80 0.18 -17.32 -15.56
N ASP A 81 0.42 -18.47 -14.92
CA ASP A 81 -0.62 -19.49 -14.74
C ASP A 81 -1.25 -19.49 -13.33
N VAL A 82 -0.54 -18.94 -12.32
CA VAL A 82 -0.97 -19.00 -10.92
C VAL A 82 -1.30 -17.61 -10.37
N TRP A 83 -0.38 -16.67 -10.52
CA TRP A 83 -0.56 -15.29 -10.02
C TRP A 83 -1.44 -14.47 -10.94
N GLU A 84 -1.33 -14.66 -12.26
CA GLU A 84 -2.09 -13.91 -13.28
C GLU A 84 -2.00 -12.38 -13.04
N CYS A 85 -0.80 -11.91 -12.71
CA CYS A 85 -0.57 -10.52 -12.34
C CYS A 85 -0.79 -9.57 -13.51
N PRO A 86 -1.52 -8.46 -13.34
CA PRO A 86 -1.61 -7.42 -14.37
C PRO A 86 -0.32 -6.59 -14.51
N ILE A 87 0.56 -6.63 -13.52
CA ILE A 87 1.87 -5.97 -13.52
C ILE A 87 2.91 -6.86 -12.85
N VAL A 88 4.13 -6.86 -13.39
CA VAL A 88 5.28 -7.57 -12.83
C VAL A 88 6.49 -6.68 -12.87
N ARG A 89 7.26 -6.61 -11.78
CA ARG A 89 8.52 -5.88 -11.71
C ARG A 89 9.69 -6.86 -11.78
N LEU A 90 10.56 -6.69 -12.79
CA LEU A 90 11.75 -7.50 -13.01
C LEU A 90 12.97 -6.74 -12.50
N ALA A 91 13.57 -7.22 -11.40
CA ALA A 91 14.79 -6.64 -10.84
C ALA A 91 16.02 -7.14 -11.60
N VAL A 92 16.63 -6.28 -12.42
CA VAL A 92 17.72 -6.62 -13.35
C VAL A 92 19.04 -5.99 -12.91
N ASP A 93 20.08 -6.80 -12.78
CA ASP A 93 21.44 -6.32 -12.47
C ASP A 93 22.03 -5.61 -13.70
N PRO A 94 22.33 -4.29 -13.63
CA PRO A 94 22.84 -3.54 -14.78
C PRO A 94 24.24 -3.98 -15.21
N ASP A 95 25.12 -4.38 -14.27
CA ASP A 95 26.48 -4.79 -14.59
C ASP A 95 26.48 -6.08 -15.41
N ILE A 96 25.65 -7.05 -15.01
CA ILE A 96 25.54 -8.32 -15.74
C ILE A 96 24.85 -8.10 -17.09
N TYR A 97 23.86 -7.23 -17.15
CA TYR A 97 23.16 -6.90 -18.39
C TYR A 97 24.10 -6.30 -19.44
N VAL A 98 25.04 -5.45 -19.02
CA VAL A 98 25.98 -4.76 -19.91
C VAL A 98 27.21 -5.62 -20.22
N ASN A 99 27.80 -6.25 -19.21
CA ASN A 99 29.13 -6.85 -19.29
C ASN A 99 29.14 -8.38 -19.19
N GLY A 100 28.00 -8.99 -18.84
CA GLY A 100 27.99 -10.38 -18.38
C GLY A 100 28.63 -10.50 -17.00
N GLY A 101 28.53 -11.67 -16.39
CA GLY A 101 29.13 -11.89 -15.07
C GLY A 101 28.51 -13.04 -14.31
N ILE A 102 28.84 -13.05 -13.04
CA ILE A 102 28.29 -13.97 -12.04
C ILE A 102 27.43 -13.13 -11.09
N GLY A 103 26.19 -13.55 -10.84
CA GLY A 103 25.32 -12.87 -9.89
C GLY A 103 25.90 -12.77 -8.49
N LYS A 104 25.62 -11.68 -7.80
CA LYS A 104 26.19 -11.36 -6.48
C LYS A 104 25.56 -12.14 -5.32
N GLY A 105 24.63 -13.06 -5.58
CA GLY A 105 23.98 -13.88 -4.56
C GLY A 105 24.87 -14.98 -3.95
N SER A 106 24.63 -15.33 -2.70
CA SER A 106 25.41 -16.37 -2.02
C SER A 106 25.28 -17.74 -2.70
N GLY A 107 26.44 -18.36 -2.99
CA GLY A 107 26.48 -19.71 -3.53
C GLY A 107 26.47 -19.84 -5.04
N GLN A 108 26.57 -18.76 -5.78
CA GLN A 108 26.44 -18.75 -7.22
C GLN A 108 27.75 -18.79 -7.95
N THR A 109 27.82 -19.67 -8.92
CA THR A 109 29.03 -19.92 -9.71
C THR A 109 28.79 -19.88 -11.21
N VAL A 110 27.56 -19.65 -11.66
CA VAL A 110 27.22 -19.67 -13.08
C VAL A 110 27.49 -18.32 -13.70
N TYR A 111 28.46 -18.26 -14.59
CA TYR A 111 28.72 -17.10 -15.45
C TYR A 111 27.72 -17.10 -16.60
N ARG A 112 27.18 -15.91 -16.93
CA ARG A 112 26.42 -15.66 -18.16
C ARG A 112 27.08 -14.57 -18.97
N SER A 113 27.09 -14.71 -20.28
CA SER A 113 27.45 -13.58 -21.14
C SER A 113 26.34 -12.52 -21.09
N ALA A 114 26.64 -11.29 -21.48
CA ALA A 114 25.64 -10.22 -21.56
C ALA A 114 24.50 -10.62 -22.51
N GLU A 115 24.79 -11.26 -23.64
CA GLU A 115 23.82 -11.71 -24.63
C GLU A 115 22.89 -12.78 -24.06
N GLU A 116 23.41 -13.77 -23.31
CA GLU A 116 22.60 -14.81 -22.67
C GLU A 116 21.68 -14.23 -21.63
N TYR A 117 22.17 -13.30 -20.82
CA TYR A 117 21.39 -12.63 -19.79
C TYR A 117 20.30 -11.73 -20.38
N GLN A 118 20.64 -10.93 -21.41
CA GLN A 118 19.68 -10.11 -22.14
C GLN A 118 18.62 -10.96 -22.85
N ALA A 119 18.99 -12.10 -23.44
CA ALA A 119 18.03 -13.00 -24.09
C ALA A 119 17.03 -13.62 -23.08
N LEU A 120 17.51 -13.93 -21.87
CA LEU A 120 16.64 -14.41 -20.81
C LEU A 120 15.60 -13.36 -20.38
N ILE A 121 16.04 -12.11 -20.14
CA ILE A 121 15.16 -11.00 -19.77
C ILE A 121 14.17 -10.69 -20.90
N ASP A 122 14.63 -10.70 -22.13
CA ASP A 122 13.80 -10.50 -23.33
C ASP A 122 12.67 -11.51 -23.42
N ARG A 123 12.98 -12.79 -23.17
CA ARG A 123 11.98 -13.85 -23.12
C ARG A 123 10.91 -13.60 -22.05
N PHE A 124 11.29 -13.14 -20.85
CA PHE A 124 10.34 -12.79 -19.79
C PHE A 124 9.47 -11.62 -20.18
N ILE A 125 10.05 -10.53 -20.65
CA ILE A 125 9.32 -9.34 -21.09
C ILE A 125 8.33 -9.70 -22.19
N THR A 126 8.79 -10.39 -23.24
CA THR A 126 7.94 -10.78 -24.37
C THR A 126 6.80 -11.68 -23.91
N SER A 127 7.08 -12.74 -23.13
CA SER A 127 6.04 -13.67 -22.68
C SER A 127 4.98 -13.01 -21.81
N LEU A 128 5.36 -12.03 -20.98
CA LEU A 128 4.45 -11.29 -20.12
C LEU A 128 3.63 -10.27 -20.92
N THR A 129 4.28 -9.50 -21.79
CA THR A 129 3.57 -8.46 -22.57
C THR A 129 2.69 -9.04 -23.67
N ASP A 130 3.00 -10.24 -24.21
CA ASP A 130 2.17 -10.95 -25.19
C ASP A 130 0.79 -11.33 -24.60
N VAL A 131 0.69 -11.52 -23.29
CA VAL A 131 -0.59 -11.77 -22.61
C VAL A 131 -1.21 -10.50 -22.01
N GLY A 132 -0.60 -9.33 -22.23
CA GLY A 132 -1.10 -8.03 -21.78
C GLY A 132 -0.67 -7.63 -20.36
N THR A 133 0.27 -8.35 -19.76
CA THR A 133 0.87 -7.98 -18.47
C THR A 133 1.83 -6.81 -18.64
N VAL A 134 1.67 -5.78 -17.82
CA VAL A 134 2.61 -4.66 -17.75
C VAL A 134 3.90 -5.11 -17.07
N VAL A 135 5.04 -4.75 -17.63
CA VAL A 135 6.35 -5.08 -17.07
C VAL A 135 7.07 -3.82 -16.63
N VAL A 136 7.45 -3.75 -15.36
CA VAL A 136 8.42 -2.77 -14.89
C VAL A 136 9.82 -3.38 -15.04
N LEU A 137 10.55 -2.94 -16.04
CA LEU A 137 11.97 -3.28 -16.21
C LEU A 137 12.77 -2.40 -15.27
N ASP A 138 13.18 -2.96 -14.14
CA ASP A 138 13.88 -2.25 -13.09
C ASP A 138 15.40 -2.40 -13.24
N CYS A 139 16.11 -1.26 -13.38
CA CYS A 139 17.55 -1.20 -13.23
C CYS A 139 17.90 -1.31 -11.74
N HIS A 140 18.15 -2.53 -11.26
CA HIS A 140 18.28 -2.85 -9.83
C HIS A 140 19.61 -2.41 -9.26
N ALA A 141 19.87 -1.11 -9.34
CA ALA A 141 21.06 -0.44 -8.84
C ALA A 141 20.72 0.47 -7.64
N TYR A 142 21.73 0.85 -6.90
CA TYR A 142 21.61 1.59 -5.65
C TYR A 142 22.40 2.90 -5.71
N ALA A 143 22.09 3.78 -4.78
CA ALA A 143 22.76 5.04 -4.50
C ALA A 143 22.52 6.15 -5.53
N GLY A 144 22.91 5.99 -6.78
CA GLY A 144 22.79 7.02 -7.79
C GLY A 144 22.99 6.49 -9.21
N VAL A 145 23.01 7.40 -10.18
CA VAL A 145 23.08 7.09 -11.62
C VAL A 145 24.54 7.11 -12.09
N TYR A 146 25.25 6.02 -11.87
CA TYR A 146 26.65 5.84 -12.28
C TYR A 146 26.76 5.13 -13.65
N GLN A 147 27.97 4.86 -14.10
CA GLN A 147 28.24 4.44 -15.49
C GLN A 147 27.47 3.21 -15.94
N SER A 148 27.39 2.14 -15.12
CA SER A 148 26.68 0.93 -15.54
C SER A 148 25.16 1.14 -15.65
N VAL A 149 24.57 2.03 -14.85
CA VAL A 149 23.15 2.42 -14.98
C VAL A 149 22.90 3.11 -16.31
N THR A 150 23.77 4.05 -16.69
CA THR A 150 23.63 4.74 -17.98
C THR A 150 23.86 3.81 -19.17
N ASP A 151 24.82 2.90 -19.09
CA ASP A 151 25.11 1.93 -20.15
C ASP A 151 23.99 0.87 -20.27
N PHE A 152 23.39 0.46 -19.16
CA PHE A 152 22.20 -0.36 -19.16
C PHE A 152 21.06 0.31 -19.96
N TRP A 153 20.75 1.56 -19.67
CA TRP A 153 19.63 2.25 -20.32
C TRP A 153 19.89 2.57 -21.79
N LYS A 154 21.13 2.81 -22.20
CA LYS A 154 21.49 2.96 -23.63
C LYS A 154 21.14 1.73 -24.46
N ILE A 155 21.18 0.55 -23.85
CA ILE A 155 20.84 -0.72 -24.50
C ILE A 155 19.35 -1.02 -24.32
N ALA A 156 18.86 -1.04 -23.09
CA ALA A 156 17.52 -1.49 -22.75
C ALA A 156 16.42 -0.54 -23.29
N ALA A 157 16.60 0.78 -23.15
CA ALA A 157 15.61 1.74 -23.64
C ALA A 157 15.38 1.62 -25.14
N LYS A 158 16.46 1.48 -25.91
CA LYS A 158 16.37 1.27 -27.37
C LYS A 158 15.78 -0.08 -27.73
N LYS A 159 16.04 -1.12 -26.94
CA LYS A 159 15.57 -2.48 -27.23
C LYS A 159 14.06 -2.60 -27.07
N TYR A 160 13.48 -1.94 -26.07
CA TYR A 160 12.07 -2.06 -25.73
C TYR A 160 11.22 -0.84 -26.10
N ASP A 161 11.74 0.06 -26.94
CA ASP A 161 11.08 1.30 -27.35
C ASP A 161 9.68 1.09 -27.96
N GLU A 162 9.52 0.04 -28.76
CA GLU A 162 8.24 -0.30 -29.40
C GLU A 162 7.27 -1.09 -28.48
N ASN A 163 7.70 -1.52 -27.30
CA ASN A 163 6.87 -2.26 -26.37
C ASN A 163 6.23 -1.33 -25.33
N GLU A 164 5.06 -0.82 -25.65
CA GLU A 164 4.32 0.17 -24.84
C GLU A 164 3.80 -0.35 -23.49
N LEU A 165 3.94 -1.66 -23.20
CA LEU A 165 3.61 -2.27 -21.91
C LEU A 165 4.82 -2.35 -20.97
N VAL A 166 5.99 -1.84 -21.39
CA VAL A 166 7.19 -1.79 -20.53
C VAL A 166 7.34 -0.41 -19.90
N ILE A 167 7.33 -0.37 -18.58
CA ILE A 167 7.70 0.80 -17.75
C ILE A 167 9.19 0.69 -17.46
N TYR A 168 9.94 1.75 -17.61
CA TYR A 168 11.36 1.79 -17.27
C TYR A 168 11.56 2.27 -15.83
N GLY A 169 11.85 1.36 -14.91
CA GLY A 169 12.28 1.65 -13.53
C GLY A 169 13.73 2.12 -13.54
N LEU A 170 13.94 3.44 -13.58
CA LEU A 170 15.24 4.01 -13.96
C LEU A 170 16.37 3.70 -13.00
N LEU A 171 16.08 3.63 -11.70
CA LEU A 171 17.03 3.31 -10.63
C LEU A 171 16.24 2.74 -9.44
N ASN A 172 16.62 1.56 -8.98
CA ASN A 172 15.90 0.86 -7.91
C ASN A 172 15.81 1.68 -6.62
N GLU A 173 16.95 1.99 -5.99
CA GLU A 173 16.96 2.62 -4.67
C GLU A 173 18.01 3.73 -4.56
N PRO A 174 17.66 4.98 -4.90
CA PRO A 174 18.48 6.13 -4.59
C PRO A 174 18.64 6.31 -3.08
N ILE A 175 19.88 6.42 -2.59
CA ILE A 175 20.21 6.66 -1.16
C ILE A 175 20.93 7.98 -0.94
N SER A 176 21.09 8.78 -2.01
CA SER A 176 21.71 10.10 -1.98
C SER A 176 20.74 11.17 -1.44
N ASP A 177 21.20 12.39 -1.30
CA ASP A 177 20.35 13.53 -0.98
C ASP A 177 19.65 14.11 -2.22
N TRP A 178 18.71 15.03 -2.02
CA TRP A 178 17.98 15.67 -3.11
C TRP A 178 18.84 16.47 -4.09
N VAL A 179 19.97 17.03 -3.64
CA VAL A 179 20.90 17.74 -4.53
C VAL A 179 21.53 16.77 -5.51
N THR A 180 22.04 15.67 -5.01
CA THR A 180 22.62 14.60 -5.83
C THR A 180 21.55 13.94 -6.73
N TRP A 181 20.34 13.80 -6.23
CA TRP A 181 19.22 13.28 -7.02
C TRP A 181 18.91 14.15 -8.24
N TYR A 182 18.95 15.50 -8.09
CA TYR A 182 18.69 16.42 -9.19
C TYR A 182 19.91 16.65 -10.07
N GLU A 183 21.04 16.99 -9.47
CA GLU A 183 22.19 17.57 -10.17
C GLU A 183 23.30 16.54 -10.46
N GLY A 184 23.24 15.40 -9.81
CA GLY A 184 24.35 14.44 -9.79
C GLY A 184 25.43 14.80 -8.78
N GLY A 185 26.52 14.07 -8.83
CA GLY A 185 27.64 14.23 -7.91
C GLY A 185 28.26 12.88 -7.51
N LYS A 186 29.02 12.87 -6.43
CA LYS A 186 29.62 11.64 -5.92
C LYS A 186 28.66 10.84 -5.07
N VAL A 187 28.55 9.55 -5.36
CA VAL A 187 27.73 8.61 -4.60
C VAL A 187 28.58 7.48 -4.06
N ALA A 188 28.32 7.07 -2.82
CA ALA A 188 28.94 5.90 -2.24
C ALA A 188 28.03 4.69 -2.47
N LEU A 189 28.54 3.66 -3.13
CA LEU A 189 27.84 2.40 -3.33
C LEU A 189 27.83 1.57 -2.03
N PRO A 190 26.94 0.58 -1.89
CA PRO A 190 26.87 -0.26 -0.69
C PRO A 190 28.16 -1.01 -0.35
N ASP A 191 29.03 -1.26 -1.33
CA ASP A 191 30.35 -1.90 -1.13
C ASP A 191 31.45 -0.92 -0.71
N GLY A 192 31.12 0.38 -0.55
CA GLY A 192 32.04 1.44 -0.18
C GLY A 192 32.78 2.09 -1.36
N THR A 193 32.57 1.63 -2.59
CA THR A 193 33.11 2.28 -3.79
C THR A 193 32.44 3.65 -3.97
N VAL A 194 33.19 4.64 -4.47
CA VAL A 194 32.65 5.96 -4.78
C VAL A 194 32.64 6.17 -6.29
N GLU A 195 31.45 6.46 -6.83
CA GLU A 195 31.23 6.67 -8.25
C GLU A 195 30.75 8.11 -8.53
N GLU A 196 30.99 8.59 -9.74
CA GLU A 196 30.36 9.82 -10.24
C GLU A 196 28.96 9.49 -10.77
N SER A 197 27.96 10.21 -10.31
CA SER A 197 26.55 10.06 -10.68
C SER A 197 26.08 11.26 -11.46
N ILE A 198 25.30 11.05 -12.53
CA ILE A 198 24.46 12.10 -13.11
C ILE A 198 23.13 12.16 -12.32
N GLY A 199 22.43 13.29 -12.41
CA GLY A 199 21.11 13.42 -11.78
C GLY A 199 20.04 12.57 -12.49
N ILE A 200 18.97 12.26 -11.78
CA ILE A 200 17.80 11.55 -12.36
C ILE A 200 17.19 12.33 -13.55
N PRO A 201 17.03 13.68 -13.53
CA PRO A 201 16.56 14.41 -14.70
C PRO A 201 17.43 14.21 -15.94
N ALA A 202 18.75 14.19 -15.79
CA ALA A 202 19.66 13.92 -16.88
C ALA A 202 19.54 12.49 -17.43
N LEU A 203 19.29 11.51 -16.54
CA LEU A 203 19.00 10.13 -16.96
C LEU A 203 17.68 10.04 -17.73
N ILE A 204 16.63 10.75 -17.29
CA ILE A 204 15.36 10.81 -18.01
C ILE A 204 15.59 11.37 -19.42
N ASP A 205 16.30 12.49 -19.56
CA ASP A 205 16.57 13.10 -20.85
C ASP A 205 17.36 12.17 -21.78
N MET A 206 18.36 11.46 -21.24
CA MET A 206 19.12 10.45 -22.00
C MET A 206 18.21 9.31 -22.50
N VAL A 207 17.30 8.81 -21.65
CA VAL A 207 16.36 7.75 -22.03
C VAL A 207 15.37 8.27 -23.07
N ARG A 208 14.93 9.53 -22.98
CA ARG A 208 14.02 10.16 -23.94
C ARG A 208 14.59 10.34 -25.35
N GLU A 209 15.90 10.36 -25.49
CA GLU A 209 16.53 10.31 -26.82
C GLU A 209 16.36 8.93 -27.49
N LEU A 210 16.01 7.90 -26.73
CA LEU A 210 15.94 6.51 -27.18
C LEU A 210 14.52 5.93 -27.17
N SER A 211 13.64 6.41 -26.29
CA SER A 211 12.31 5.84 -26.10
C SER A 211 11.34 6.81 -25.44
N ASP A 212 10.06 6.67 -25.82
CA ASP A 212 8.95 7.42 -25.25
C ASP A 212 8.23 6.66 -24.10
N ASN A 213 8.60 5.44 -23.76
CA ASN A 213 7.93 4.63 -22.75
C ASN A 213 7.80 5.34 -21.40
N VAL A 214 6.78 4.99 -20.61
CA VAL A 214 6.64 5.50 -19.23
C VAL A 214 7.91 5.18 -18.44
N VAL A 215 8.45 6.18 -17.75
CA VAL A 215 9.56 5.97 -16.82
C VAL A 215 9.05 6.01 -15.38
N ALA A 216 9.56 5.14 -14.53
CA ALA A 216 9.33 5.16 -13.08
C ALA A 216 10.61 5.62 -12.39
N VAL A 217 10.49 6.58 -11.46
CA VAL A 217 11.63 7.16 -10.75
C VAL A 217 11.42 7.07 -9.24
N GLY A 218 12.39 6.47 -8.55
CA GLY A 218 12.43 6.40 -7.11
C GLY A 218 12.85 7.72 -6.47
N GLY A 219 12.33 8.01 -5.28
CA GLY A 219 12.81 9.12 -4.45
C GLY A 219 14.10 8.76 -3.71
N ILE A 220 14.43 9.51 -2.66
CA ILE A 220 15.59 9.21 -1.80
C ILE A 220 15.22 8.26 -0.65
N ASP A 221 16.16 7.99 0.27
CA ASP A 221 15.97 7.08 1.40
C ASP A 221 15.53 5.68 0.98
N TRP A 222 16.27 5.05 0.06
CA TRP A 222 15.92 3.73 -0.47
C TRP A 222 14.55 3.75 -1.17
N ALA A 223 14.38 4.67 -2.08
CA ALA A 223 13.15 4.98 -2.82
C ALA A 223 11.93 5.39 -1.97
N PHE A 224 12.02 5.47 -0.64
CA PHE A 224 10.87 5.73 0.23
C PHE A 224 10.34 7.16 0.12
N ASP A 225 11.23 8.17 0.16
CA ASP A 225 10.83 9.58 0.26
C ASP A 225 10.71 10.22 -1.14
N LEU A 226 9.49 10.56 -1.53
CA LEU A 226 9.15 11.29 -2.76
C LEU A 226 8.92 12.79 -2.52
N SER A 227 8.98 13.25 -1.28
CA SER A 227 8.53 14.61 -0.91
C SER A 227 9.26 15.74 -1.65
N GLY A 228 10.53 15.55 -1.98
CA GLY A 228 11.32 16.52 -2.72
C GLY A 228 10.95 16.64 -4.20
N ILE A 229 10.28 15.64 -4.80
CA ILE A 229 9.91 15.65 -6.23
C ILE A 229 8.73 16.59 -6.50
N ALA A 230 7.88 16.84 -5.50
CA ALA A 230 6.76 17.76 -5.63
C ALA A 230 7.22 19.15 -6.07
N SER A 231 6.48 19.75 -7.01
CA SER A 231 6.82 21.07 -7.60
C SER A 231 7.07 22.14 -6.55
N GLU A 232 6.27 22.17 -5.47
CA GLU A 232 6.47 23.12 -4.37
C GLU A 232 7.81 22.92 -3.65
N ALA A 233 8.23 21.68 -3.44
CA ALA A 233 9.50 21.37 -2.79
C ALA A 233 10.70 21.74 -3.68
N PHE A 234 10.60 21.44 -4.97
CA PHE A 234 11.60 21.86 -5.95
C PHE A 234 11.73 23.40 -6.00
N GLU A 235 10.63 24.13 -6.12
CA GLU A 235 10.61 25.59 -6.22
C GLU A 235 11.23 26.29 -5.00
N LYS A 236 11.08 25.74 -3.79
CA LYS A 236 11.69 26.28 -2.56
C LYS A 236 13.21 26.31 -2.60
N GLN A 237 13.85 25.38 -3.31
CA GLN A 237 15.32 25.30 -3.39
C GLN A 237 15.88 25.86 -4.72
N ALA A 238 15.07 25.96 -5.77
CA ALA A 238 15.52 26.27 -7.13
C ALA A 238 16.33 27.57 -7.23
N GLU A 239 15.91 28.64 -6.54
CA GLU A 239 16.62 29.93 -6.60
C GLU A 239 18.01 29.86 -5.96
N SER A 240 18.12 29.24 -4.77
CA SER A 240 19.39 29.09 -4.08
C SER A 240 20.35 28.14 -4.79
N ARG A 241 19.82 27.07 -5.39
CA ARG A 241 20.62 26.11 -6.15
C ARG A 241 21.11 26.72 -7.47
N ALA A 242 20.23 27.42 -8.20
CA ALA A 242 20.60 28.15 -9.40
C ALA A 242 21.77 29.14 -9.13
N ALA A 243 21.65 29.92 -8.06
CA ALA A 243 22.72 30.85 -7.68
C ALA A 243 24.04 30.13 -7.36
N ALA A 244 23.99 28.97 -6.69
CA ALA A 244 25.18 28.17 -6.38
C ALA A 244 25.90 27.64 -7.62
N LEU A 245 25.15 27.38 -8.69
CA LEU A 245 25.68 26.91 -9.98
C LEU A 245 25.96 28.05 -10.98
N GLY A 246 25.69 29.31 -10.60
CA GLY A 246 25.87 30.47 -11.49
C GLY A 246 24.86 30.52 -12.65
N MET A 247 23.67 29.94 -12.45
CA MET A 247 22.56 29.88 -13.40
C MET A 247 21.43 30.84 -13.03
N SER A 248 20.54 31.16 -13.99
CA SER A 248 19.25 31.74 -13.60
C SER A 248 18.29 30.66 -13.06
N LYS A 249 17.27 31.06 -12.31
CA LYS A 249 16.25 30.13 -11.80
C LYS A 249 15.55 29.39 -12.96
N GLU A 250 15.27 30.10 -14.05
CA GLU A 250 14.62 29.53 -15.24
C GLU A 250 15.50 28.47 -15.91
N GLN A 251 16.82 28.71 -15.99
CA GLN A 251 17.77 27.73 -16.53
C GLN A 251 17.82 26.49 -15.61
N TYR A 252 17.93 26.69 -14.29
CA TYR A 252 17.94 25.60 -13.33
C TYR A 252 16.64 24.77 -13.40
N THR A 253 15.49 25.42 -13.46
CA THR A 253 14.20 24.74 -13.59
C THR A 253 14.12 23.94 -14.89
N ALA A 254 14.54 24.52 -16.01
CA ALA A 254 14.51 23.83 -17.30
C ALA A 254 15.42 22.58 -17.32
N GLU A 255 16.55 22.62 -16.62
CA GLU A 255 17.52 21.53 -16.60
C GLU A 255 17.17 20.44 -15.58
N TYR A 256 16.73 20.82 -14.38
CA TYR A 256 16.65 19.90 -13.25
C TYR A 256 15.23 19.57 -12.78
N SER A 257 14.19 20.32 -13.16
CA SER A 257 12.84 20.01 -12.69
C SER A 257 12.24 18.79 -13.40
N PRO A 258 11.76 17.79 -12.68
CA PRO A 258 11.06 16.64 -13.26
C PRO A 258 9.72 17.03 -13.88
N SER A 259 9.11 18.15 -13.46
CA SER A 259 7.80 18.58 -13.95
C SER A 259 7.84 19.27 -15.33
N VAL A 260 9.02 19.66 -15.85
CA VAL A 260 9.13 20.34 -17.14
C VAL A 260 8.64 19.45 -18.28
N GLY A 261 7.41 19.72 -18.73
CA GLY A 261 6.72 18.95 -19.78
C GLY A 261 6.57 17.47 -19.42
N GLN A 262 6.59 17.14 -18.09
CA GLN A 262 6.80 15.80 -17.55
C GLN A 262 7.84 15.02 -18.37
N ARG A 263 8.90 15.72 -18.68
CA ARG A 263 10.06 15.33 -19.50
C ARG A 263 9.73 14.49 -20.71
N ARG A 264 8.64 14.89 -21.43
CA ARG A 264 8.21 14.33 -22.73
C ARG A 264 7.84 12.84 -22.69
N GLY A 265 7.60 12.28 -23.87
CA GLY A 265 7.21 10.89 -24.03
C GLY A 265 5.86 10.58 -23.39
N ARG A 266 5.72 9.36 -22.88
CA ARG A 266 4.48 8.86 -22.26
C ARG A 266 4.34 9.23 -20.78
N GLY A 267 5.27 10.04 -20.24
CA GLY A 267 5.24 10.63 -18.91
C GLY A 267 6.06 9.90 -17.86
N ILE A 268 6.01 10.44 -16.63
CA ILE A 268 6.73 9.97 -15.45
C ILE A 268 5.75 9.40 -14.45
N MET A 269 6.08 8.25 -13.90
CA MET A 269 5.49 7.62 -12.73
C MET A 269 6.51 7.69 -11.58
N LEU A 270 6.07 7.86 -10.34
CA LEU A 270 6.98 7.80 -9.19
C LEU A 270 6.99 6.39 -8.60
N ASP A 271 8.13 5.98 -8.07
CA ASP A 271 8.31 4.71 -7.40
C ASP A 271 8.65 4.91 -5.93
N THR A 272 7.98 4.19 -5.03
CA THR A 272 8.25 4.21 -3.58
C THR A 272 8.33 2.79 -3.04
N HIS A 273 9.28 2.57 -2.10
CA HIS A 273 9.46 1.29 -1.44
C HIS A 273 9.03 1.40 0.03
N ILE A 274 8.09 0.55 0.44
CA ILE A 274 7.48 0.61 1.76
C ILE A 274 7.61 -0.74 2.46
N TYR A 275 8.49 -0.78 3.42
CA TYR A 275 8.68 -1.91 4.33
C TYR A 275 8.32 -1.51 5.77
N SER A 276 8.14 -2.49 6.64
CA SER A 276 7.76 -2.27 8.04
C SER A 276 8.79 -1.48 8.87
N ASN A 277 10.03 -1.39 8.42
CA ASN A 277 11.09 -0.60 9.03
C ASN A 277 11.04 0.90 8.65
N LYS A 278 10.18 1.29 7.69
CA LYS A 278 9.98 2.69 7.33
C LYS A 278 9.06 3.40 8.33
N PRO A 279 9.11 4.75 8.41
CA PRO A 279 8.16 5.51 9.23
C PRO A 279 6.71 5.11 8.95
N LYS A 280 5.86 5.10 9.96
CA LYS A 280 4.43 4.74 9.83
C LYS A 280 3.61 5.79 9.07
N ASP A 281 4.02 7.05 9.08
CA ASP A 281 3.40 8.11 8.28
C ASP A 281 4.00 8.14 6.88
N TRP A 282 3.39 7.38 5.97
CA TRP A 282 3.78 7.36 4.55
C TRP A 282 3.28 8.60 3.80
N SER A 283 2.28 9.28 4.33
CA SER A 283 1.67 10.45 3.68
C SER A 283 2.62 11.62 3.59
N SER A 284 3.44 11.85 4.62
CA SER A 284 4.45 12.92 4.62
C SER A 284 5.50 12.73 3.53
N ALA A 285 5.85 11.48 3.22
CA ALA A 285 6.85 11.14 2.20
C ALA A 285 6.27 11.15 0.77
N VAL A 286 4.98 10.86 0.59
CA VAL A 286 4.41 10.53 -0.72
C VAL A 286 3.33 11.50 -1.19
N SER A 287 2.43 11.97 -0.30
CA SER A 287 1.17 12.61 -0.71
C SER A 287 1.34 13.91 -1.51
N ALA A 288 2.40 14.68 -1.27
CA ALA A 288 2.63 15.92 -2.04
C ALA A 288 2.91 15.62 -3.51
N ALA A 289 3.81 14.68 -3.78
CA ALA A 289 4.19 14.28 -5.14
C ALA A 289 3.09 13.46 -5.84
N ALA A 290 2.32 12.66 -5.09
CA ALA A 290 1.20 11.88 -5.60
C ALA A 290 0.02 12.72 -6.14
N LYS A 291 -0.05 14.01 -5.81
CA LYS A 291 -1.02 14.94 -6.42
C LYS A 291 -0.66 15.32 -7.86
N GLU A 292 0.59 15.15 -8.25
CA GLU A 292 1.13 15.59 -9.53
C GLU A 292 1.48 14.42 -10.44
N TYR A 293 1.78 13.24 -9.88
CA TYR A 293 2.26 12.06 -10.58
C TYR A 293 1.53 10.79 -10.13
N PRO A 294 1.33 9.80 -11.02
CA PRO A 294 0.93 8.46 -10.58
C PRO A 294 2.04 7.81 -9.77
N VAL A 295 1.67 6.98 -8.80
CA VAL A 295 2.61 6.29 -7.90
C VAL A 295 2.56 4.79 -8.11
N LEU A 296 3.74 4.17 -8.19
CA LEU A 296 3.98 2.76 -8.02
C LEU A 296 4.56 2.54 -6.61
N VAL A 297 3.97 1.67 -5.82
CA VAL A 297 4.64 1.09 -4.66
C VAL A 297 5.42 -0.12 -5.18
N GLY A 298 6.64 0.14 -5.69
CA GLY A 298 7.45 -0.84 -6.42
C GLY A 298 7.92 -2.01 -5.58
N GLU A 299 8.12 -1.73 -4.29
CA GLU A 299 8.39 -2.79 -3.32
C GLU A 299 7.62 -2.53 -2.03
N TYR A 300 6.98 -3.56 -1.51
CA TYR A 300 6.41 -3.57 -0.16
C TYR A 300 6.35 -4.97 0.41
N ASN A 301 6.61 -5.09 1.70
CA ASN A 301 6.27 -6.28 2.49
C ASN A 301 6.53 -6.05 3.98
N PRO A 302 5.94 -6.85 4.91
CA PRO A 302 6.36 -6.84 6.30
C PRO A 302 7.76 -7.48 6.41
N TYR A 303 8.73 -6.74 6.94
CA TYR A 303 10.12 -7.18 7.11
C TYR A 303 10.46 -7.37 8.60
N PHE A 304 9.57 -8.06 9.33
CA PHE A 304 9.75 -8.32 10.77
C PHE A 304 10.51 -9.62 11.04
N ARG A 305 10.33 -10.62 10.17
CA ARG A 305 10.94 -11.94 10.31
C ARG A 305 11.47 -12.45 8.97
N SER A 306 12.55 -13.20 9.03
CA SER A 306 13.13 -13.88 7.88
C SER A 306 12.52 -15.26 7.64
N GLY A 307 12.67 -15.78 6.42
CA GLY A 307 12.31 -17.14 6.04
C GLY A 307 10.89 -17.30 5.48
N ILE A 308 10.46 -18.56 5.46
CA ILE A 308 9.13 -18.95 4.95
C ILE A 308 8.11 -18.83 6.09
N LEU A 309 7.17 -17.93 5.95
CA LEU A 309 6.17 -17.63 6.97
C LEU A 309 4.85 -18.35 6.65
N ASN A 310 4.53 -19.38 7.44
CA ASN A 310 3.26 -20.12 7.32
C ASN A 310 2.11 -19.46 8.10
N GLU A 311 2.44 -18.57 9.05
CA GLU A 311 1.48 -17.81 9.84
C GLU A 311 2.01 -16.38 9.99
N LEU A 312 1.10 -15.40 10.03
CA LEU A 312 1.41 -13.99 10.26
C LEU A 312 1.16 -13.61 11.71
N THR A 313 2.06 -12.81 12.27
CA THR A 313 1.82 -12.11 13.55
C THR A 313 0.74 -11.03 13.37
N ALA A 314 0.25 -10.48 14.48
CA ALA A 314 -0.67 -9.36 14.45
C ALA A 314 -0.06 -8.13 13.73
N GLU A 315 1.23 -7.84 13.99
CA GLU A 315 1.96 -6.73 13.36
C GLU A 315 2.11 -6.91 11.84
N GLU A 316 2.43 -8.13 11.39
CA GLU A 316 2.54 -8.44 9.95
C GLU A 316 1.18 -8.32 9.26
N LYS A 317 0.10 -8.75 9.93
CA LYS A 317 -1.26 -8.59 9.43
C LYS A 317 -1.65 -7.11 9.36
N ALA A 318 -1.40 -6.33 10.41
CA ALA A 318 -1.69 -4.91 10.44
C ALA A 318 -0.93 -4.15 9.34
N PHE A 319 0.35 -4.47 9.11
CA PHE A 319 1.11 -3.88 8.02
C PHE A 319 0.49 -4.18 6.66
N LEU A 320 0.13 -5.44 6.38
CA LEU A 320 -0.47 -5.82 5.10
C LEU A 320 -1.85 -5.18 4.90
N GLN A 321 -2.67 -5.11 5.94
CA GLN A 321 -3.96 -4.42 5.87
C GLN A 321 -3.77 -2.94 5.54
N LYS A 322 -2.84 -2.28 6.24
CA LYS A 322 -2.53 -0.87 6.03
C LYS A 322 -2.03 -0.59 4.61
N ILE A 323 -1.08 -1.37 4.10
CA ILE A 323 -0.53 -1.12 2.77
C ILE A 323 -1.57 -1.40 1.67
N PHE A 324 -2.37 -2.44 1.78
CA PHE A 324 -3.43 -2.75 0.83
C PHE A 324 -4.51 -1.67 0.81
N HIS A 325 -4.96 -1.23 1.99
CA HIS A 325 -5.90 -0.12 2.11
C HIS A 325 -5.33 1.16 1.50
N TRP A 326 -4.11 1.54 1.89
CA TRP A 326 -3.47 2.76 1.41
C TRP A 326 -3.26 2.78 -0.10
N VAL A 327 -2.82 1.66 -0.69
CA VAL A 327 -2.71 1.50 -2.15
C VAL A 327 -4.07 1.67 -2.82
N SER A 328 -5.11 1.02 -2.28
CA SER A 328 -6.46 1.03 -2.86
C SER A 328 -7.11 2.42 -2.82
N VAL A 329 -7.10 3.09 -1.67
CA VAL A 329 -7.77 4.40 -1.52
C VAL A 329 -7.09 5.52 -2.29
N ASN A 330 -5.78 5.40 -2.53
CA ASN A 330 -5.03 6.37 -3.33
C ASN A 330 -4.97 6.02 -4.83
N GLY A 331 -5.48 4.85 -5.24
CA GLY A 331 -5.43 4.40 -6.63
C GLY A 331 -4.01 4.12 -7.13
N PHE A 332 -3.08 3.78 -6.25
CA PHE A 332 -1.70 3.50 -6.60
C PHE A 332 -1.56 2.12 -7.26
N SER A 333 -0.58 1.96 -8.13
CA SER A 333 -0.12 0.64 -8.55
C SER A 333 0.86 0.07 -7.54
N SER A 334 1.02 -1.26 -7.49
CA SER A 334 1.90 -1.87 -6.49
C SER A 334 2.48 -3.22 -6.94
N THR A 335 3.69 -3.53 -6.46
CA THR A 335 4.32 -4.84 -6.66
C THR A 335 4.93 -5.34 -5.36
N SER A 336 4.45 -6.47 -4.84
CA SER A 336 4.94 -7.05 -3.58
C SER A 336 6.31 -7.70 -3.76
N TRP A 337 7.22 -7.48 -2.84
CA TRP A 337 8.49 -8.19 -2.77
C TRP A 337 8.30 -9.50 -1.98
N SER A 338 8.67 -10.77 -2.43
CA SER A 338 8.99 -11.09 -3.80
C SER A 338 8.77 -12.60 -4.05
N LEU A 339 8.81 -13.03 -5.30
CA LEU A 339 8.67 -14.44 -5.67
C LEU A 339 9.95 -15.28 -5.46
N GLY A 340 11.08 -14.70 -5.11
CA GLY A 340 12.32 -15.45 -5.05
C GLY A 340 13.35 -14.98 -4.02
N ALA A 341 13.00 -13.99 -3.21
CA ALA A 341 13.82 -13.48 -2.12
C ALA A 341 12.96 -13.16 -0.90
N GLU A 342 13.59 -13.09 0.27
CA GLU A 342 12.88 -12.72 1.51
C GLU A 342 12.36 -11.28 1.49
N PRO A 343 11.16 -11.05 2.04
CA PRO A 343 10.20 -12.03 2.55
C PRO A 343 9.52 -12.81 1.40
N PHE A 344 9.54 -14.13 1.49
CA PHE A 344 9.07 -15.01 0.43
C PHE A 344 7.54 -14.99 0.29
N LEU A 345 7.03 -14.80 -0.93
CA LEU A 345 5.61 -14.96 -1.26
C LEU A 345 5.22 -16.42 -1.50
N THR A 346 6.20 -17.26 -1.89
CA THR A 346 6.02 -18.70 -2.05
C THR A 346 7.14 -19.46 -1.33
N ASP A 347 6.83 -20.68 -0.89
CA ASP A 347 7.84 -21.59 -0.39
C ASP A 347 8.70 -22.17 -1.53
N TYR A 348 9.68 -23.00 -1.18
CA TYR A 348 10.58 -23.63 -2.16
C TYR A 348 9.90 -24.64 -3.09
N ALA A 349 8.69 -25.08 -2.77
CA ALA A 349 7.85 -25.92 -3.63
C ALA A 349 6.90 -25.11 -4.51
N GLY A 350 6.85 -23.79 -4.33
CA GLY A 350 5.95 -22.89 -5.04
C GLY A 350 4.56 -22.73 -4.41
N ASN A 351 4.35 -23.26 -3.18
CA ASN A 351 3.10 -23.01 -2.46
C ASN A 351 3.12 -21.60 -1.84
N PHE A 352 1.95 -20.99 -1.75
CA PHE A 352 1.83 -19.68 -1.10
C PHE A 352 2.25 -19.74 0.37
N THR A 353 3.07 -18.79 0.79
CA THR A 353 3.27 -18.48 2.20
C THR A 353 2.04 -17.75 2.74
N ALA A 354 2.00 -17.46 4.04
CA ALA A 354 0.92 -16.66 4.61
C ALA A 354 0.90 -15.23 4.01
N ILE A 355 2.07 -14.65 3.71
CA ILE A 355 2.16 -13.37 2.99
C ILE A 355 1.66 -13.54 1.55
N GLY A 356 2.13 -14.57 0.84
CA GLY A 356 1.73 -14.84 -0.53
C GLY A 356 0.23 -15.04 -0.69
N THR A 357 -0.40 -15.70 0.29
CA THR A 357 -1.87 -15.87 0.33
C THR A 357 -2.58 -14.51 0.44
N ALA A 358 -2.10 -13.62 1.29
CA ALA A 358 -2.65 -12.27 1.43
C ALA A 358 -2.47 -11.44 0.15
N VAL A 359 -1.27 -11.49 -0.43
CA VAL A 359 -0.93 -10.72 -1.64
C VAL A 359 -1.72 -11.19 -2.86
N ILE A 360 -1.86 -12.52 -3.09
CA ILE A 360 -2.63 -13.03 -4.24
C ILE A 360 -4.11 -12.69 -4.12
N GLU A 361 -4.69 -12.73 -2.92
CA GLU A 361 -6.06 -12.30 -2.69
C GLU A 361 -6.22 -10.81 -3.02
N PHE A 362 -5.32 -9.96 -2.53
CA PHE A 362 -5.32 -8.54 -2.84
C PHE A 362 -5.18 -8.26 -4.36
N ILE A 363 -4.27 -8.94 -5.05
CA ILE A 363 -4.11 -8.81 -6.51
C ILE A 363 -5.40 -9.14 -7.25
N LYS A 364 -6.09 -10.23 -6.85
CA LYS A 364 -7.28 -10.74 -7.54
C LYS A 364 -8.56 -9.97 -7.20
N THR A 365 -8.67 -9.43 -6.00
CA THR A 365 -9.93 -8.86 -5.49
C THR A 365 -9.86 -7.37 -5.16
N GLY A 366 -8.65 -6.79 -5.07
CA GLY A 366 -8.41 -5.44 -4.56
C GLY A 366 -8.62 -5.32 -3.03
N LYS A 367 -8.83 -6.44 -2.36
CA LYS A 367 -9.07 -6.51 -0.91
C LYS A 367 -8.35 -7.72 -0.32
N TRP A 368 -8.16 -7.71 0.96
CA TRP A 368 -7.70 -8.87 1.72
C TRP A 368 -8.56 -9.09 2.95
N SER A 369 -9.23 -10.23 2.99
CA SER A 369 -10.08 -10.64 4.11
C SER A 369 -9.23 -11.29 5.20
N CYS A 370 -8.38 -10.51 5.86
CA CYS A 370 -7.78 -11.00 7.09
C CYS A 370 -8.87 -11.20 8.15
N LYS A 371 -8.93 -12.40 8.73
CA LYS A 371 -9.71 -12.65 9.94
C LYS A 371 -9.02 -12.01 11.17
N GLN A 372 -8.76 -10.71 11.13
CA GLN A 372 -8.60 -9.91 12.32
C GLN A 372 -9.93 -9.24 12.60
N GLU A 373 -10.19 -8.99 13.86
CA GLU A 373 -11.32 -8.19 14.30
C GLU A 373 -11.38 -6.93 13.44
N GLU A 374 -12.52 -6.72 12.78
CA GLU A 374 -12.74 -5.54 11.95
C GLU A 374 -12.51 -4.29 12.80
N ASN A 375 -11.42 -3.57 12.59
CA ASN A 375 -11.31 -2.26 13.18
C ASN A 375 -11.93 -1.23 12.21
N LEU A 376 -13.20 -0.90 12.42
CA LEU A 376 -13.92 0.08 11.60
C LEU A 376 -13.28 1.46 11.67
N LEU A 377 -12.66 1.85 12.79
CA LEU A 377 -11.93 3.12 12.90
C LEU A 377 -10.79 3.20 11.90
N TYR A 378 -10.14 2.08 11.61
CA TYR A 378 -9.07 2.01 10.64
C TYR A 378 -9.60 1.90 9.20
N GLN A 379 -10.56 1.02 8.96
CA GLN A 379 -11.09 0.73 7.61
C GLN A 379 -11.89 1.90 7.04
N HIS A 380 -12.57 2.67 7.90
CA HIS A 380 -13.49 3.74 7.55
C HIS A 380 -13.07 5.08 8.15
N PHE A 381 -11.77 5.29 8.29
CA PHE A 381 -11.21 6.52 8.85
C PHE A 381 -11.54 7.72 7.96
N GLY A 382 -12.27 8.67 8.49
CA GLY A 382 -12.58 9.94 7.85
C GLY A 382 -11.64 11.05 8.29
N SER A 383 -11.63 11.34 9.60
CA SER A 383 -10.74 12.36 10.18
C SER A 383 -10.48 12.11 11.65
N ALA A 384 -9.44 12.76 12.21
CA ALA A 384 -9.20 12.78 13.64
C ALA A 384 -8.73 14.17 14.11
N HIS A 385 -9.13 14.51 15.33
CA HIS A 385 -8.81 15.80 15.96
C HIS A 385 -8.36 15.61 17.40
N GLY A 386 -7.33 16.36 17.81
CA GLY A 386 -6.99 16.52 19.24
C GLY A 386 -8.07 17.31 19.96
N ILE A 387 -8.45 16.84 21.15
CA ILE A 387 -9.43 17.50 22.02
C ILE A 387 -8.90 17.69 23.43
N SER A 388 -9.44 18.67 24.13
CA SER A 388 -9.21 18.87 25.56
C SER A 388 -10.47 19.34 26.25
N ALA A 389 -10.58 19.04 27.54
CA ALA A 389 -11.65 19.54 28.41
C ALA A 389 -11.08 19.99 29.75
N PRO A 390 -11.27 21.26 30.18
CA PRO A 390 -10.89 21.67 31.53
C PRO A 390 -11.70 20.89 32.57
N GLU A 391 -11.03 20.47 33.65
CA GLU A 391 -11.71 19.85 34.79
C GLU A 391 -12.78 20.77 35.41
N SER A 392 -12.58 22.10 35.31
CA SER A 392 -13.44 23.11 35.90
C SER A 392 -14.80 23.27 35.22
N ASP A 393 -14.92 23.04 33.91
CA ASP A 393 -16.17 23.25 33.14
C ASP A 393 -16.54 22.08 32.22
N GLY A 394 -15.61 21.13 32.01
CA GLY A 394 -15.82 19.93 31.20
C GLY A 394 -16.09 20.20 29.70
N LYS A 395 -16.02 21.44 29.21
CA LYS A 395 -16.34 21.77 27.83
C LYS A 395 -15.26 21.31 26.88
N ILE A 396 -15.63 20.54 25.89
CA ILE A 396 -14.72 20.05 24.86
C ILE A 396 -14.25 21.20 23.99
N ARG A 397 -12.95 21.21 23.71
CA ARG A 397 -12.27 22.16 22.82
C ARG A 397 -11.31 21.40 21.91
N TYR A 398 -11.26 21.75 20.65
CA TYR A 398 -10.24 21.23 19.74
C TYR A 398 -8.85 21.74 20.14
N ASN A 399 -7.90 20.83 20.15
CA ASN A 399 -6.54 21.10 20.62
C ASN A 399 -5.54 20.22 19.88
N ASN A 400 -4.61 20.83 19.17
CA ASN A 400 -3.58 20.13 18.41
C ASN A 400 -2.40 19.64 19.28
N MET A 401 -2.39 19.91 20.59
CA MET A 401 -1.28 19.48 21.45
C MET A 401 -1.17 17.97 21.59
N PHE A 402 -2.28 17.24 21.39
CA PHE A 402 -2.27 15.78 21.37
C PHE A 402 -1.36 15.20 20.29
N THR A 403 -1.34 15.82 19.10
CA THR A 403 -0.55 15.40 17.95
C THR A 403 0.96 15.62 18.14
N ASP A 404 1.35 16.51 19.05
CA ASP A 404 2.76 16.84 19.27
C ASP A 404 3.48 15.86 20.20
N GLN A 405 2.77 14.89 20.77
CA GLN A 405 3.30 13.99 21.80
C GLN A 405 3.25 12.50 21.43
N ALA A 406 2.94 12.16 20.20
CA ALA A 406 2.96 10.75 19.76
C ALA A 406 4.40 10.21 19.69
N TYR A 407 4.62 8.99 20.18
CA TYR A 407 5.91 8.31 20.21
C TYR A 407 5.80 6.93 19.58
N LEU A 408 6.76 6.57 18.74
CA LEU A 408 6.97 5.21 18.27
C LEU A 408 8.30 4.70 18.82
N ASN A 409 8.29 3.61 19.56
CA ASN A 409 9.50 3.03 20.16
C ASN A 409 10.38 4.07 20.89
N GLY A 410 9.76 4.99 21.62
CA GLY A 410 10.42 6.04 22.37
C GLY A 410 10.95 7.21 21.54
N LYS A 411 10.67 7.28 20.23
CA LYS A 411 10.99 8.43 19.39
C LYS A 411 9.75 9.28 19.16
N LYS A 412 9.88 10.59 19.34
CA LYS A 412 8.80 11.54 19.07
C LYS A 412 8.48 11.54 17.56
N LEU A 413 7.21 11.36 17.25
CA LEU A 413 6.66 11.44 15.90
C LEU A 413 6.04 12.84 15.74
N GLY A 414 6.10 13.42 14.57
CA GLY A 414 5.52 14.74 14.31
C GLY A 414 3.99 14.77 14.44
N SER A 415 3.41 15.96 14.38
CA SER A 415 1.97 16.19 14.46
C SER A 415 1.18 15.43 13.40
N GLY A 416 0.04 14.82 13.76
CA GLY A 416 -0.91 14.19 12.83
C GLY A 416 -0.95 12.67 12.84
N VAL A 417 -0.55 12.00 13.93
CA VAL A 417 -0.32 10.56 13.93
C VAL A 417 -1.35 9.81 14.78
N TYR A 418 -2.62 9.97 14.47
CA TYR A 418 -3.68 9.15 15.08
C TYR A 418 -3.68 7.71 14.59
N ASP A 419 -3.08 7.45 13.43
CA ASP A 419 -2.98 6.13 12.80
C ASP A 419 -2.36 5.07 13.71
N PHE A 420 -1.46 5.48 14.63
CA PHE A 420 -0.74 4.56 15.53
C PHE A 420 -1.58 3.91 16.63
N ILE A 421 -2.73 4.45 16.90
CA ILE A 421 -3.61 3.92 17.94
C ILE A 421 -4.88 3.28 17.38
N ILE A 422 -4.94 3.11 16.05
CA ILE A 422 -6.04 2.42 15.38
C ILE A 422 -5.54 1.37 14.36
N ASP A 423 -4.24 1.16 14.23
CA ASP A 423 -3.61 0.36 13.17
C ASP A 423 -3.47 -1.14 13.50
N GLY A 424 -3.95 -1.58 14.66
CA GLY A 424 -3.85 -2.96 15.12
C GLY A 424 -2.49 -3.34 15.72
N ASP A 425 -1.54 -2.37 15.81
CA ASP A 425 -0.20 -2.59 16.34
C ASP A 425 -0.05 -2.03 17.75
N THR A 426 -0.26 -2.88 18.75
CA THR A 426 -0.10 -2.50 20.17
C THR A 426 1.33 -2.21 20.61
N SER A 427 2.32 -2.39 19.73
CA SER A 427 3.72 -1.97 20.00
C SER A 427 3.90 -0.47 19.83
N SER A 428 3.08 0.17 19.01
CA SER A 428 2.97 1.62 18.93
C SER A 428 2.06 2.14 20.04
N HIS A 429 2.29 3.38 20.45
CA HIS A 429 1.46 3.99 21.48
C HIS A 429 1.52 5.49 21.42
N CYS A 430 0.53 6.13 21.98
CA CYS A 430 0.50 7.55 22.26
C CYS A 430 0.49 7.81 23.77
N ASP A 431 1.46 8.58 24.26
CA ASP A 431 1.52 9.02 25.65
C ASP A 431 0.78 10.35 25.79
N ILE A 432 -0.21 10.38 26.65
CA ILE A 432 -1.06 11.54 26.90
C ILE A 432 -0.82 12.03 28.32
N TYR A 433 -0.65 13.34 28.47
CA TYR A 433 -0.48 13.98 29.76
C TYR A 433 -1.62 14.93 30.03
N GLN A 434 -2.19 14.83 31.22
CA GLN A 434 -3.06 15.88 31.73
C GLN A 434 -2.21 17.15 31.98
N TRP A 435 -2.56 18.24 31.32
CA TRP A 435 -1.82 19.48 31.44
C TRP A 435 -2.66 20.56 32.11
N TYR A 436 -2.17 21.08 33.24
CA TYR A 436 -2.80 22.21 33.96
C TYR A 436 -4.31 22.03 34.23
N GLY A 437 -4.76 20.86 34.67
CA GLY A 437 -6.18 20.61 34.97
C GLY A 437 -7.07 20.49 33.74
N ASN A 438 -6.49 20.09 32.60
CA ASN A 438 -7.24 19.76 31.39
C ASN A 438 -7.09 18.27 31.08
N TYR A 439 -8.21 17.57 30.89
CA TYR A 439 -8.21 16.27 30.24
C TYR A 439 -7.82 16.43 28.77
N MET A 440 -7.05 15.50 28.25
CA MET A 440 -6.55 15.52 26.89
C MET A 440 -6.94 14.24 26.16
N GLY A 441 -7.24 14.31 24.87
CA GLY A 441 -7.62 13.14 24.11
C GLY A 441 -7.77 13.38 22.61
N ALA A 442 -8.48 12.48 21.94
CA ALA A 442 -8.75 12.56 20.53
C ALA A 442 -10.22 12.23 20.21
N GLU A 443 -10.67 12.80 19.11
CA GLU A 443 -11.95 12.54 18.46
C GLU A 443 -11.66 11.96 17.08
N PHE A 444 -12.32 10.88 16.73
CA PHE A 444 -12.27 10.19 15.43
C PHE A 444 -13.62 10.29 14.75
N GLU A 445 -13.62 10.58 13.48
CA GLU A 445 -14.78 10.53 12.61
C GLU A 445 -14.60 9.42 11.57
N LEU A 446 -15.61 8.56 11.43
CA LEU A 446 -15.73 7.60 10.35
C LEU A 446 -16.29 8.29 9.09
N ASP A 447 -16.02 7.75 7.91
CA ASP A 447 -16.51 8.27 6.62
C ASP A 447 -18.06 8.22 6.50
N ASP A 448 -18.72 7.25 7.21
CA ASP A 448 -20.17 7.12 7.29
C ASP A 448 -20.59 6.63 8.69
N ILE A 449 -21.88 6.42 8.91
CA ILE A 449 -22.44 5.82 10.12
C ILE A 449 -22.39 4.30 10.01
N TYR A 450 -21.73 3.65 10.97
CA TYR A 450 -21.62 2.20 11.03
C TYR A 450 -22.31 1.65 12.28
N PRO A 451 -23.08 0.56 12.17
CA PRO A 451 -23.55 -0.15 13.33
C PRO A 451 -22.40 -0.87 14.01
N CYS A 452 -22.18 -0.57 15.26
CA CYS A 452 -21.06 -1.07 16.02
C CYS A 452 -21.54 -1.93 17.18
N HIS A 453 -20.84 -3.03 17.41
CA HIS A 453 -21.14 -3.96 18.49
C HIS A 453 -20.20 -3.74 19.67
N GLU A 454 -18.92 -3.55 19.42
CA GLU A 454 -17.92 -3.49 20.46
C GLU A 454 -16.88 -2.40 20.18
N LEU A 455 -16.46 -1.69 21.21
CA LEU A 455 -15.27 -0.85 21.21
C LEU A 455 -14.25 -1.48 22.13
N ARG A 456 -13.00 -1.62 21.67
CA ARG A 456 -11.87 -2.04 22.49
C ARG A 456 -10.86 -0.92 22.62
N MET A 457 -10.29 -0.79 23.81
CA MET A 457 -9.21 0.11 24.10
C MET A 457 -8.07 -0.65 24.79
N THR A 458 -6.89 -0.59 24.21
CA THR A 458 -5.67 -1.14 24.80
C THR A 458 -4.83 0.01 25.34
N SER A 459 -4.61 0.02 26.65
CA SER A 459 -3.87 1.07 27.33
C SER A 459 -2.94 0.48 28.40
N GLY A 460 -2.16 1.33 29.05
CA GLY A 460 -1.37 0.98 30.22
C GLY A 460 0.12 1.00 30.00
N LEU A 461 0.79 1.46 31.05
CA LEU A 461 2.22 1.33 31.26
C LEU A 461 2.38 0.38 32.46
N ASP A 462 3.24 -0.62 32.36
CA ASP A 462 3.45 -1.61 33.41
C ASP A 462 3.52 -1.00 34.81
N GLY A 463 2.50 -1.26 35.63
CA GLY A 463 2.37 -0.76 36.99
C GLY A 463 1.74 0.63 37.18
N TYR A 464 1.23 1.25 36.12
CA TYR A 464 0.51 2.52 36.17
C TYR A 464 -0.84 2.37 35.46
N PRO A 465 -1.92 2.13 36.19
CA PRO A 465 -3.24 2.02 35.62
C PRO A 465 -3.74 3.37 35.10
N ASP A 466 -4.44 3.31 33.99
CA ASP A 466 -4.95 4.47 33.26
C ASP A 466 -6.41 4.75 33.57
N LYS A 467 -6.77 6.03 33.64
CA LYS A 467 -8.18 6.48 33.68
C LYS A 467 -8.51 7.31 32.47
N TYR A 468 -9.61 6.94 31.83
CA TYR A 468 -10.08 7.67 30.65
C TYR A 468 -11.60 7.69 30.59
N ARG A 469 -12.13 8.62 29.83
CA ARG A 469 -13.53 8.67 29.42
C ARG A 469 -13.63 8.40 27.95
N ILE A 470 -14.58 7.58 27.54
CA ILE A 470 -14.85 7.22 26.14
C ILE A 470 -16.26 7.62 25.78
N TYR A 471 -16.42 8.12 24.55
CA TYR A 471 -17.68 8.48 23.95
C TYR A 471 -17.83 7.81 22.59
N ALA A 472 -19.07 7.43 22.23
CA ALA A 472 -19.41 7.04 20.85
C ALA A 472 -20.82 7.51 20.48
N SER A 473 -20.98 8.02 19.26
CA SER A 473 -22.24 8.57 18.76
C SER A 473 -22.32 8.50 17.24
N ASP A 474 -23.52 8.51 16.71
CA ASP A 474 -23.84 8.66 15.29
C ASP A 474 -23.79 10.11 14.80
N THR A 475 -23.87 11.08 15.73
CA THR A 475 -23.82 12.51 15.42
C THR A 475 -22.84 13.25 16.32
N LEU A 476 -22.20 14.29 15.77
CA LEU A 476 -21.28 15.14 16.52
C LEU A 476 -22.01 15.94 17.62
N GLU A 477 -23.27 16.32 17.38
CA GLU A 477 -24.10 17.07 18.35
C GLU A 477 -24.29 16.28 19.64
N ASN A 478 -24.47 14.95 19.54
CA ASN A 478 -24.73 14.07 20.67
C ASN A 478 -23.45 13.44 21.24
N LEU A 479 -22.30 13.55 20.56
CA LEU A 479 -21.08 12.83 20.95
C LEU A 479 -20.69 13.04 22.42
N TYR A 480 -20.86 14.25 22.94
CA TYR A 480 -20.45 14.58 24.30
C TYR A 480 -21.61 14.65 25.30
N SER A 481 -22.75 14.07 24.96
CA SER A 481 -23.88 13.90 25.87
C SER A 481 -23.65 12.73 26.85
N ASP A 482 -24.35 12.72 27.95
CA ASP A 482 -24.30 11.62 28.92
C ASP A 482 -24.72 10.26 28.33
N GLU A 483 -25.57 10.28 27.29
CA GLU A 483 -26.04 9.07 26.59
C GLU A 483 -24.95 8.44 25.71
N SER A 484 -23.94 9.21 25.32
CA SER A 484 -22.82 8.77 24.49
C SER A 484 -21.63 8.28 25.29
N VAL A 485 -21.64 8.44 26.61
CA VAL A 485 -20.56 7.97 27.49
C VAL A 485 -20.56 6.44 27.55
N ILE A 486 -19.40 5.85 27.29
CA ILE A 486 -19.14 4.41 27.39
C ILE A 486 -18.33 4.11 28.66
N GLU A 487 -17.31 4.91 28.95
CA GLU A 487 -16.47 4.83 30.14
C GLU A 487 -16.27 6.22 30.75
N ASN A 488 -16.21 6.34 32.08
CA ASN A 488 -16.29 7.64 32.76
C ASN A 488 -15.23 7.88 33.86
N PHE A 489 -13.95 7.62 33.64
CA PHE A 489 -12.84 7.81 34.60
C PHE A 489 -12.97 7.02 35.92
N GLU A 490 -13.93 6.12 36.07
CA GLU A 490 -14.22 5.46 37.33
C GLU A 490 -13.30 4.27 37.59
N THR A 491 -12.90 3.60 36.52
CA THR A 491 -12.08 2.39 36.60
C THR A 491 -10.66 2.65 36.13
N GLU A 492 -9.70 2.01 36.79
CA GLU A 492 -8.31 1.98 36.35
C GLU A 492 -8.09 0.78 35.44
N HIS A 493 -7.46 1.01 34.28
CA HIS A 493 -7.27 0.00 33.27
C HIS A 493 -5.79 -0.21 32.95
N ASP A 494 -5.38 -1.47 32.79
CA ASP A 494 -4.08 -1.88 32.27
C ASP A 494 -4.29 -3.07 31.34
N GLY A 495 -3.96 -2.91 30.07
CA GLY A 495 -4.21 -3.89 29.03
C GLY A 495 -5.44 -3.56 28.15
N THR A 496 -6.08 -4.59 27.60
CA THR A 496 -7.21 -4.43 26.68
C THR A 496 -8.54 -4.58 27.44
N VAL A 497 -9.40 -3.58 27.26
CA VAL A 497 -10.79 -3.58 27.77
C VAL A 497 -11.75 -3.52 26.59
N ALA A 498 -12.78 -4.36 26.62
CA ALA A 498 -13.85 -4.39 25.61
C ALA A 498 -15.14 -3.83 26.20
N TYR A 499 -15.83 -2.99 25.44
CA TYR A 499 -17.10 -2.36 25.79
C TYR A 499 -18.16 -2.73 24.76
N GLU A 500 -19.23 -3.39 25.17
CA GLU A 500 -20.41 -3.62 24.33
C GLU A 500 -21.15 -2.30 24.13
N ILE A 501 -21.34 -1.87 22.87
CA ILE A 501 -21.95 -0.58 22.54
C ILE A 501 -23.23 -0.69 21.74
N ASP A 502 -23.45 -1.73 20.95
CA ASP A 502 -24.65 -2.08 20.14
C ASP A 502 -25.46 -0.87 19.64
N ARG A 503 -24.77 0.06 18.98
CA ARG A 503 -25.36 1.30 18.45
C ARG A 503 -24.74 1.75 17.13
N PRO A 504 -25.44 2.58 16.35
CA PRO A 504 -24.81 3.27 15.21
C PRO A 504 -23.74 4.24 15.71
N VAL A 505 -22.56 4.24 15.06
CA VAL A 505 -21.44 5.11 15.41
C VAL A 505 -20.88 5.76 14.15
N LYS A 506 -20.66 7.05 14.22
CA LYS A 506 -19.84 7.82 13.28
C LYS A 506 -18.67 8.50 13.98
N TYR A 507 -18.83 8.81 15.25
CA TYR A 507 -17.86 9.53 16.05
C TYR A 507 -17.48 8.72 17.28
N VAL A 508 -16.17 8.61 17.53
CA VAL A 508 -15.60 8.06 18.77
C VAL A 508 -14.66 9.09 19.35
N ALA A 509 -14.74 9.34 20.65
CA ALA A 509 -13.80 10.23 21.32
C ALA A 509 -13.34 9.63 22.65
N PHE A 510 -12.14 9.99 23.08
CA PHE A 510 -11.69 9.71 24.44
C PHE A 510 -10.96 10.89 25.05
N LEU A 511 -11.02 10.96 26.38
CA LEU A 511 -10.27 11.92 27.21
C LEU A 511 -9.51 11.15 28.28
N ALA A 512 -8.23 11.46 28.44
CA ALA A 512 -7.36 10.89 29.46
C ALA A 512 -7.28 11.76 30.71
N SER A 513 -7.20 11.13 31.87
CA SER A 513 -6.98 11.77 33.17
C SER A 513 -5.61 11.37 33.71
N GLY A 514 -4.71 12.33 33.84
CA GLY A 514 -3.34 12.07 34.29
C GLY A 514 -2.39 11.71 33.13
N TYR A 515 -1.49 10.78 33.38
CA TYR A 515 -0.62 10.20 32.35
C TYR A 515 -1.24 8.90 31.87
N VAL A 516 -1.55 8.83 30.59
CA VAL A 516 -2.19 7.66 29.97
C VAL A 516 -1.42 7.25 28.72
N ARG A 517 -1.17 5.96 28.56
CA ARG A 517 -0.59 5.38 27.37
C ARG A 517 -1.64 4.62 26.60
N ILE A 518 -2.06 5.15 25.45
CA ILE A 518 -2.97 4.48 24.54
C ILE A 518 -2.15 3.72 23.49
N LYS A 519 -2.38 2.41 23.41
CA LYS A 519 -1.70 1.52 22.44
C LYS A 519 -2.58 1.24 21.24
N GLU A 520 -3.90 1.03 21.45
CA GLU A 520 -4.82 0.72 20.38
C GLU A 520 -6.26 1.07 20.77
N ILE A 521 -7.03 1.57 19.80
CA ILE A 521 -8.48 1.68 19.84
C ILE A 521 -9.04 0.96 18.63
N SER A 522 -9.94 0.02 18.85
CA SER A 522 -10.62 -0.68 17.77
C SER A 522 -12.14 -0.64 17.96
N LEU A 523 -12.85 -0.62 16.85
CA LEU A 523 -14.29 -0.61 16.78
C LEU A 523 -14.73 -1.74 15.86
N SER A 524 -15.46 -2.72 16.38
CA SER A 524 -16.00 -3.82 15.59
C SER A 524 -17.45 -3.57 15.20
N GLY A 525 -17.75 -3.91 13.93
CA GLY A 525 -19.07 -3.74 13.37
C GLY A 525 -20.04 -4.86 13.76
N VAL A 526 -21.34 -4.54 13.63
CA VAL A 526 -22.36 -5.58 13.60
C VAL A 526 -22.38 -6.16 12.19
N HIS A 527 -22.18 -7.45 12.07
CA HIS A 527 -22.34 -8.16 10.80
C HIS A 527 -23.82 -8.28 10.46
N TYR A 528 -24.40 -7.24 9.83
CA TYR A 528 -25.76 -7.31 9.34
C TYR A 528 -25.91 -8.44 8.32
N GLY A 529 -26.85 -9.33 8.63
CA GLY A 529 -27.10 -10.53 7.85
C GLY A 529 -26.48 -11.81 8.46
N ASP A 530 -25.54 -11.71 9.39
CA ASP A 530 -25.07 -12.84 10.20
C ASP A 530 -26.10 -13.09 11.30
N VAL A 531 -27.10 -13.87 10.98
CA VAL A 531 -28.27 -14.09 11.84
C VAL A 531 -28.12 -15.29 12.77
N ASP A 532 -27.12 -16.12 12.56
CA ASP A 532 -26.78 -17.24 13.44
C ASP A 532 -25.63 -16.91 14.41
N GLY A 533 -25.00 -15.75 14.26
CA GLY A 533 -23.99 -15.22 15.16
C GLY A 533 -22.64 -15.94 15.07
N ASN A 534 -22.32 -16.49 13.91
CA ASN A 534 -21.06 -17.20 13.68
C ASN A 534 -19.96 -16.31 13.05
N GLU A 535 -20.22 -15.01 12.89
CA GLU A 535 -19.36 -13.99 12.29
C GLU A 535 -19.04 -14.19 10.81
N ILE A 536 -19.79 -15.07 10.13
CA ILE A 536 -19.63 -15.38 8.72
C ILE A 536 -20.95 -15.14 7.99
N LEU A 537 -21.01 -14.14 7.11
CA LEU A 537 -22.16 -13.99 6.23
C LEU A 537 -22.19 -15.12 5.19
N SER A 538 -23.20 -15.94 5.23
CA SER A 538 -23.31 -17.16 4.43
C SER A 538 -24.74 -17.43 3.92
N VAL A 539 -24.89 -18.45 3.08
CA VAL A 539 -26.20 -18.92 2.65
C VAL A 539 -27.04 -19.42 3.83
N ALA A 540 -26.41 -19.89 4.92
CA ALA A 540 -27.12 -20.34 6.12
C ALA A 540 -27.91 -19.18 6.75
N ASP A 541 -27.37 -17.98 6.76
CA ASP A 541 -28.03 -16.78 7.28
C ASP A 541 -29.23 -16.39 6.44
N ALA A 542 -29.09 -16.42 5.13
CA ALA A 542 -30.21 -16.19 4.23
C ALA A 542 -31.34 -17.22 4.41
N VAL A 543 -31.00 -18.45 4.73
CA VAL A 543 -31.99 -19.51 5.06
C VAL A 543 -32.61 -19.24 6.42
N ALA A 544 -31.82 -18.82 7.43
CA ALA A 544 -32.31 -18.48 8.77
C ALA A 544 -33.26 -17.28 8.72
N LEU A 545 -32.89 -16.20 8.04
CA LEU A 545 -33.77 -15.04 7.81
C LEU A 545 -35.07 -15.45 7.13
N ARG A 546 -35.01 -16.27 6.07
CA ARG A 546 -36.19 -16.77 5.38
C ARG A 546 -37.11 -17.56 6.31
N LYS A 547 -36.56 -18.42 7.15
CA LYS A 547 -37.35 -19.20 8.13
C LYS A 547 -38.02 -18.28 9.14
N HIS A 548 -37.33 -17.26 9.60
CA HIS A 548 -37.86 -16.26 10.53
C HIS A 548 -39.04 -15.50 9.90
N LEU A 549 -38.89 -14.98 8.70
CA LEU A 549 -39.96 -14.27 7.97
C LEU A 549 -41.19 -15.16 7.68
N LEU A 550 -41.01 -16.48 7.60
CA LEU A 550 -42.10 -17.46 7.45
C LEU A 550 -42.71 -17.90 8.78
N GLY A 551 -42.17 -17.45 9.92
CA GLY A 551 -42.62 -17.86 11.24
C GLY A 551 -42.31 -19.32 11.59
N ILE A 552 -41.33 -19.95 10.93
CA ILE A 552 -40.97 -21.38 11.12
C ILE A 552 -39.60 -21.60 11.73
N GLY A 553 -38.96 -20.54 12.21
CA GLY A 553 -37.65 -20.59 12.84
C GLY A 553 -37.36 -19.39 13.72
N GLU A 554 -36.59 -19.58 14.78
CA GLU A 554 -36.08 -18.51 15.62
C GLU A 554 -34.69 -18.10 15.12
N VAL A 555 -34.36 -16.82 15.26
CA VAL A 555 -33.06 -16.23 14.93
C VAL A 555 -32.40 -15.83 16.24
N LYS A 556 -31.10 -16.07 16.38
CA LYS A 556 -30.36 -15.76 17.59
C LYS A 556 -30.26 -14.26 17.86
N ILE A 557 -30.07 -13.45 16.79
CA ILE A 557 -29.79 -12.03 16.90
C ILE A 557 -30.72 -11.25 15.97
N LEU A 558 -31.87 -10.85 16.53
CA LEU A 558 -32.91 -10.13 15.78
C LEU A 558 -32.44 -8.78 15.24
N SER A 559 -31.58 -8.06 15.95
CA SER A 559 -31.05 -6.76 15.54
C SER A 559 -30.20 -6.80 14.28
N ARG A 560 -29.72 -7.96 13.86
CA ARG A 560 -28.94 -8.15 12.61
C ARG A 560 -29.78 -8.44 11.38
N LEU A 561 -31.09 -8.51 11.52
CA LEU A 561 -32.03 -8.87 10.43
C LEU A 561 -32.41 -7.71 9.52
N ASP A 562 -32.39 -6.49 10.01
CA ASP A 562 -32.64 -5.27 9.23
C ASP A 562 -31.38 -4.91 8.43
N ILE A 563 -31.19 -5.61 7.31
CA ILE A 563 -29.95 -5.57 6.52
C ILE A 563 -29.89 -4.31 5.65
N ASN A 564 -31.04 -3.83 5.20
CA ASN A 564 -31.18 -2.61 4.42
C ASN A 564 -31.34 -1.34 5.29
N ARG A 565 -31.46 -1.50 6.62
CA ARG A 565 -31.56 -0.43 7.63
C ARG A 565 -32.77 0.50 7.43
N ASP A 566 -33.89 -0.03 6.98
CA ASP A 566 -35.13 0.76 6.84
C ASP A 566 -36.03 0.72 8.08
N GLY A 567 -35.60 0.05 9.14
CA GLY A 567 -36.34 -0.12 10.40
C GLY A 567 -37.37 -1.24 10.36
N SER A 568 -37.45 -2.00 9.29
CA SER A 568 -38.38 -3.11 9.10
C SER A 568 -37.60 -4.40 8.84
N MET A 569 -38.12 -5.52 9.31
CA MET A 569 -37.55 -6.86 8.99
C MET A 569 -38.48 -7.53 7.99
N ASP A 570 -38.14 -7.50 6.71
CA ASP A 570 -39.04 -7.99 5.66
C ASP A 570 -38.32 -8.61 4.45
N LEU A 571 -39.03 -8.69 3.31
CA LEU A 571 -38.49 -9.28 2.08
C LEU A 571 -37.33 -8.46 1.47
N LEU A 572 -37.24 -7.15 1.76
CA LEU A 572 -36.16 -6.30 1.26
C LEU A 572 -34.83 -6.71 1.90
N ASP A 573 -34.82 -7.16 3.15
CA ASP A 573 -33.64 -7.71 3.82
C ASP A 573 -33.18 -9.01 3.18
N MET A 574 -34.13 -9.86 2.73
CA MET A 574 -33.81 -11.05 1.95
C MET A 574 -33.15 -10.73 0.61
N ILE A 575 -33.50 -9.60 0.00
CA ILE A 575 -32.84 -9.12 -1.24
C ILE A 575 -31.46 -8.59 -0.92
N ALA A 576 -31.35 -7.81 0.17
CA ALA A 576 -30.09 -7.23 0.62
C ALA A 576 -29.04 -8.29 0.98
N ILE A 577 -29.41 -9.34 1.74
CA ILE A 577 -28.48 -10.44 2.07
C ILE A 577 -28.05 -11.20 0.84
N LYS A 578 -28.96 -11.48 -0.11
CA LYS A 578 -28.60 -12.14 -1.35
C LYS A 578 -27.64 -11.34 -2.19
N LYS A 579 -27.80 -10.02 -2.23
CA LYS A 579 -26.90 -9.11 -2.94
C LYS A 579 -25.50 -9.16 -2.32
N LYS A 580 -25.38 -9.04 -1.00
CA LYS A 580 -24.11 -9.16 -0.28
C LYS A 580 -23.42 -10.53 -0.44
N LEU A 581 -24.16 -11.62 -0.63
CA LEU A 581 -23.61 -12.95 -0.85
C LEU A 581 -23.09 -13.18 -2.30
N ILE A 582 -23.45 -12.31 -3.23
CA ILE A 582 -23.06 -12.39 -4.65
C ILE A 582 -21.93 -11.40 -4.96
N GLU A 583 -21.87 -10.29 -4.24
CA GLU A 583 -20.77 -9.31 -4.26
C GLU A 583 -19.53 -9.84 -3.58
#